data_ff8cb768c0c8d0632504940bda135142
#
_entry.id   ff8cb768c0c8d0632504940bda135142
#
_cell.length_a   1.000
_cell.length_b   1.000
_cell.length_c   1.000
_cell.angle_alpha   90.00
_cell.angle_beta   90.00
_cell.angle_gamma   90.00
#
_symmetry.space_group_name_H-M   'P 1'
#
loop_
_entity.id
_entity.type
_entity.pdbx_description
1 polymer ?
#
loop_
_entity_poly.entity_id
_entity_poly.type
_entity_poly.pdbx_seq_one_letter_code
_entity_poly.pdbx_strand_id
1 'polypeptide(L)'
;MNEFVRTYAFDASPRRAENIVNHPGVDKILLRSKLTRGNFRTLPEELRISAASVEIVADKFSPKSALLAKISETIEYFAISEIVLSRRSEVILVGAIFPSCKVVLKIGSQRNLKNFEQWVRATPNLRFSVLVDSNLLTSRSIVDSLLTYSVPVLADQVEEVEHALELKSWGVSEIVSPHISVLNAI
;
A
#
# COMPACT_ATOMS: atom_id res chain seq x y z
N MET A 1 7.39 12.78 14.90
CA MET A 1 7.06 13.05 13.49
C MET A 1 7.24 11.77 12.73
N ASN A 2 6.21 11.26 12.05
CA ASN A 2 6.41 10.13 11.16
C ASN A 2 7.21 10.63 9.95
N GLU A 3 8.25 9.89 9.59
CA GLU A 3 9.07 10.18 8.43
C GLU A 3 8.20 10.01 7.17
N PHE A 4 8.33 10.94 6.20
CA PHE A 4 7.62 10.87 4.94
C PHE A 4 8.28 9.81 4.05
N VAL A 5 7.49 8.91 3.44
CA VAL A 5 7.98 7.75 2.70
C VAL A 5 7.67 7.87 1.21
N ARG A 6 8.67 7.60 0.37
CA ARG A 6 8.57 7.54 -1.10
C ARG A 6 8.60 6.09 -1.54
N THR A 7 7.47 5.63 -2.06
CA THR A 7 7.29 4.23 -2.43
C THR A 7 7.16 4.06 -3.94
N TYR A 8 7.99 3.22 -4.51
CA TYR A 8 7.88 2.84 -5.91
C TYR A 8 6.87 1.68 -6.08
N ALA A 9 5.84 1.90 -6.93
CA ALA A 9 4.89 0.87 -7.29
C ALA A 9 5.44 0.01 -8.42
N PHE A 10 5.83 -1.22 -8.10
CA PHE A 10 6.42 -2.13 -9.07
C PHE A 10 5.37 -3.10 -9.63
N ASP A 11 5.06 -2.95 -10.92
CA ASP A 11 4.17 -3.83 -11.68
C ASP A 11 4.79 -4.32 -13.00
N ALA A 12 6.06 -3.95 -13.24
CA ALA A 12 6.77 -4.24 -14.48
C ALA A 12 7.49 -5.59 -14.47
N SER A 13 8.03 -5.96 -15.63
CA SER A 13 8.81 -7.19 -15.79
C SER A 13 10.11 -7.15 -14.96
N PRO A 14 10.63 -8.32 -14.55
CA PRO A 14 11.83 -8.46 -13.70
C PRO A 14 13.08 -7.67 -14.18
N ARG A 15 13.23 -7.48 -15.48
CA ARG A 15 14.39 -6.79 -16.09
C ARG A 15 14.56 -5.31 -15.70
N ARG A 16 13.56 -4.69 -15.04
CA ARG A 16 13.63 -3.29 -14.57
C ARG A 16 13.89 -3.17 -13.05
N ALA A 17 13.99 -4.29 -12.34
CA ALA A 17 14.11 -4.31 -10.90
C ALA A 17 15.43 -3.72 -10.39
N GLU A 18 16.55 -4.08 -11.04
CA GLU A 18 17.91 -3.73 -10.59
C GLU A 18 18.14 -2.22 -10.46
N ASN A 19 17.53 -1.43 -11.35
CA ASN A 19 17.67 0.04 -11.35
C ASN A 19 16.80 0.74 -10.29
N ILE A 20 15.89 0.03 -9.66
CA ILE A 20 14.89 0.60 -8.73
C ILE A 20 15.25 0.32 -7.28
N VAL A 21 15.77 -0.87 -7.01
CA VAL A 21 16.04 -1.38 -5.67
C VAL A 21 16.99 -0.50 -4.86
N ASN A 22 17.96 0.13 -5.50
CA ASN A 22 18.96 0.97 -4.85
C ASN A 22 18.83 2.45 -5.26
N HIS A 23 17.68 2.86 -5.78
CA HIS A 23 17.52 4.23 -6.24
C HIS A 23 17.36 5.21 -5.05
N PRO A 24 18.16 6.28 -4.97
CA PRO A 24 18.19 7.19 -3.80
C PRO A 24 16.87 7.94 -3.56
N GLY A 25 15.98 7.99 -4.58
CA GLY A 25 14.65 8.56 -4.47
C GLY A 25 13.56 7.56 -4.04
N VAL A 26 13.91 6.30 -3.70
CA VAL A 26 12.96 5.24 -3.34
C VAL A 26 13.29 4.72 -1.97
N ASP A 27 12.39 4.92 -1.01
CA ASP A 27 12.54 4.45 0.36
C ASP A 27 11.93 3.04 0.55
N LYS A 28 10.93 2.69 -0.27
CA LYS A 28 10.18 1.43 -0.18
C LYS A 28 9.68 0.98 -1.55
N ILE A 29 9.48 -0.32 -1.73
CA ILE A 29 8.88 -0.92 -2.94
C ILE A 29 7.56 -1.56 -2.58
N LEU A 30 6.51 -1.24 -3.34
CA LEU A 30 5.22 -1.93 -3.31
C LEU A 30 5.11 -2.88 -4.51
N LEU A 31 5.08 -4.18 -4.24
CA LEU A 31 4.79 -5.19 -5.26
C LEU A 31 3.28 -5.24 -5.53
N ARG A 32 2.90 -4.96 -6.77
CA ARG A 32 1.49 -4.94 -7.18
C ARG A 32 0.87 -6.33 -7.31
N SER A 33 -0.42 -6.40 -7.14
CA SER A 33 -1.23 -7.62 -7.21
C SER A 33 -1.07 -8.45 -8.50
N LYS A 34 -0.72 -7.83 -9.61
CA LYS A 34 -0.43 -8.52 -10.87
C LYS A 34 0.76 -9.46 -10.75
N LEU A 35 1.78 -9.04 -10.01
CA LEU A 35 2.97 -9.86 -9.74
C LEU A 35 2.68 -10.95 -8.70
N THR A 36 1.85 -10.65 -7.71
CA THR A 36 1.51 -11.60 -6.64
C THR A 36 0.49 -12.68 -7.07
N ARG A 37 -0.16 -12.52 -8.23
CA ARG A 37 -1.00 -13.57 -8.83
C ARG A 37 -0.20 -14.66 -9.54
N GLY A 38 1.02 -14.33 -9.98
CA GLY A 38 1.95 -15.26 -10.60
C GLY A 38 2.78 -16.05 -9.59
N ASN A 39 3.73 -16.79 -10.11
CA ASN A 39 4.73 -17.47 -9.29
C ASN A 39 5.84 -16.48 -8.94
N PHE A 40 5.77 -15.85 -7.74
CA PHE A 40 6.79 -14.90 -7.32
C PHE A 40 8.18 -15.50 -7.09
N ARG A 41 8.31 -16.83 -7.15
CA ARG A 41 9.62 -17.50 -7.14
C ARG A 41 10.49 -17.14 -8.34
N THR A 42 9.88 -16.60 -9.40
CA THR A 42 10.59 -16.10 -10.59
C THR A 42 11.07 -14.66 -10.48
N LEU A 43 10.73 -13.94 -9.39
CA LEU A 43 11.20 -12.57 -9.19
C LEU A 43 12.69 -12.54 -8.80
N PRO A 44 13.44 -11.52 -9.24
CA PRO A 44 14.82 -11.31 -8.85
C PRO A 44 15.00 -11.27 -7.32
N GLU A 45 16.12 -11.76 -6.85
CA GLU A 45 16.44 -11.80 -5.42
C GLU A 45 16.48 -10.39 -4.82
N GLU A 46 16.96 -9.42 -5.55
CA GLU A 46 17.01 -8.01 -5.15
C GLU A 46 15.63 -7.47 -4.80
N LEU A 47 14.60 -7.83 -5.56
CA LEU A 47 13.21 -7.46 -5.24
C LEU A 47 12.70 -8.16 -3.98
N ARG A 48 13.12 -9.39 -3.75
CA ARG A 48 12.72 -10.17 -2.56
C ARG A 48 13.20 -9.54 -1.27
N ILE A 49 14.43 -9.03 -1.26
CA ILE A 49 15.04 -8.40 -0.07
C ILE A 49 14.60 -6.94 0.13
N SER A 50 14.20 -6.26 -0.96
CA SER A 50 13.88 -4.82 -0.92
C SER A 50 12.38 -4.53 -0.88
N ALA A 51 11.53 -5.52 -1.14
CA ALA A 51 10.08 -5.35 -1.10
C ALA A 51 9.61 -5.22 0.35
N ALA A 52 9.23 -4.00 0.76
CA ALA A 52 8.67 -3.75 2.08
C ALA A 52 7.15 -3.87 2.13
N SER A 53 6.46 -3.76 0.99
CA SER A 53 4.99 -3.85 0.87
C SER A 53 4.58 -4.78 -0.27
N VAL A 54 3.52 -5.55 -0.04
CA VAL A 54 2.94 -6.43 -1.06
C VAL A 54 1.42 -6.24 -1.11
N GLU A 55 0.90 -5.95 -2.30
CA GLU A 55 -0.55 -5.93 -2.53
C GLU A 55 -1.05 -7.35 -2.82
N ILE A 56 -1.94 -7.84 -1.96
CA ILE A 56 -2.54 -9.17 -2.09
C ILE A 56 -4.02 -9.01 -2.44
N VAL A 57 -4.42 -9.58 -3.58
CA VAL A 57 -5.82 -9.64 -4.01
C VAL A 57 -6.31 -11.06 -3.87
N ALA A 58 -7.28 -11.26 -2.98
CA ALA A 58 -8.00 -12.52 -2.89
C ALA A 58 -9.09 -12.59 -3.98
N ASP A 59 -9.24 -13.73 -4.59
CA ASP A 59 -10.38 -13.98 -5.48
C ASP A 59 -11.69 -13.95 -4.70
N LYS A 60 -12.76 -13.45 -5.34
CA LYS A 60 -14.06 -13.26 -4.67
C LYS A 60 -14.61 -14.52 -4.02
N PHE A 61 -14.26 -15.68 -4.55
CA PHE A 61 -14.76 -17.00 -4.12
C PHE A 61 -13.72 -17.84 -3.38
N SER A 62 -12.49 -17.30 -3.16
CA SER A 62 -11.47 -18.04 -2.42
C SER A 62 -11.83 -18.13 -0.94
N PRO A 63 -11.67 -19.31 -0.31
CA PRO A 63 -11.86 -19.46 1.12
C PRO A 63 -10.82 -18.61 1.89
N LYS A 64 -11.18 -18.18 3.10
CA LYS A 64 -10.28 -17.40 3.97
C LYS A 64 -8.95 -18.11 4.23
N SER A 65 -8.96 -19.44 4.31
CA SER A 65 -7.75 -20.26 4.47
C SER A 65 -6.76 -20.11 3.30
N ALA A 66 -7.25 -19.98 2.07
CA ALA A 66 -6.41 -19.74 0.90
C ALA A 66 -5.74 -18.36 0.93
N LEU A 67 -6.45 -17.33 1.40
CA LEU A 67 -5.87 -16.01 1.61
C LEU A 67 -4.75 -16.06 2.68
N LEU A 68 -5.02 -16.69 3.81
CA LEU A 68 -4.05 -16.80 4.91
C LEU A 68 -2.81 -17.61 4.49
N ALA A 69 -2.99 -18.73 3.78
CA ALA A 69 -1.87 -19.50 3.25
C ALA A 69 -1.01 -18.67 2.29
N LYS A 70 -1.64 -17.91 1.40
CA LYS A 70 -0.93 -17.01 0.49
C LYS A 70 -0.17 -15.90 1.22
N ILE A 71 -0.74 -15.35 2.28
CA ILE A 71 -0.07 -14.34 3.11
C ILE A 71 1.14 -14.94 3.82
N SER A 72 1.00 -16.12 4.46
CA SER A 72 2.12 -16.82 5.10
C SER A 72 3.26 -17.08 4.12
N GLU A 73 2.94 -17.64 2.95
CA GLU A 73 3.92 -17.89 1.88
C GLU A 73 4.62 -16.58 1.43
N THR A 74 3.86 -15.49 1.34
CA THR A 74 4.40 -14.19 0.94
C THR A 74 5.35 -13.62 1.99
N ILE A 75 5.00 -13.72 3.28
CA ILE A 75 5.85 -13.26 4.40
C ILE A 75 7.14 -14.08 4.46
N GLU A 76 7.06 -15.40 4.27
CA GLU A 76 8.24 -16.27 4.25
C GLU A 76 9.17 -16.00 3.06
N TYR A 77 8.60 -15.60 1.93
CA TYR A 77 9.37 -15.42 0.70
C TYR A 77 9.97 -14.03 0.56
N PHE A 78 9.30 -12.98 1.04
CA PHE A 78 9.74 -11.59 0.97
C PHE A 78 10.03 -11.03 2.36
N ALA A 79 10.98 -10.10 2.44
CA ALA A 79 11.21 -9.29 3.65
C ALA A 79 10.13 -8.20 3.77
N ILE A 80 8.84 -8.58 3.84
CA ILE A 80 7.75 -7.63 3.89
C ILE A 80 7.45 -7.17 5.31
N SER A 81 7.19 -5.87 5.43
CA SER A 81 6.70 -5.25 6.67
C SER A 81 5.23 -4.84 6.58
N GLU A 82 4.65 -4.87 5.37
CA GLU A 82 3.34 -4.31 5.10
C GLU A 82 2.56 -5.07 4.03
N ILE A 83 1.27 -5.31 4.31
CA ILE A 83 0.34 -6.02 3.42
C ILE A 83 -0.81 -5.10 3.03
N VAL A 84 -0.98 -4.89 1.72
CA VAL A 84 -2.07 -4.09 1.17
C VAL A 84 -3.22 -5.00 0.74
N LEU A 85 -4.41 -4.73 1.27
CA LEU A 85 -5.64 -5.51 1.06
C LEU A 85 -6.78 -4.61 0.59
N SER A 86 -7.66 -5.13 -0.26
CA SER A 86 -8.77 -4.35 -0.83
C SER A 86 -10.09 -4.51 -0.08
N ARG A 87 -10.20 -5.49 0.85
CA ARG A 87 -11.45 -5.75 1.58
C ARG A 87 -11.27 -5.54 3.08
N ARG A 88 -12.23 -4.84 3.67
CA ARG A 88 -12.25 -4.54 5.11
C ARG A 88 -12.22 -5.79 6.00
N SER A 89 -12.99 -6.82 5.61
CA SER A 89 -13.00 -8.11 6.34
C SER A 89 -11.65 -8.83 6.30
N GLU A 90 -10.87 -8.64 5.25
CA GLU A 90 -9.52 -9.18 5.13
C GLU A 90 -8.55 -8.41 6.03
N VAL A 91 -8.66 -7.08 6.09
CA VAL A 91 -7.85 -6.22 6.97
C VAL A 91 -8.03 -6.62 8.44
N ILE A 92 -9.28 -6.84 8.88
CA ILE A 92 -9.58 -7.30 10.25
C ILE A 92 -8.97 -8.68 10.51
N LEU A 93 -9.16 -9.62 9.59
CA LEU A 93 -8.68 -10.99 9.74
C LEU A 93 -7.14 -11.04 9.81
N VAL A 94 -6.49 -10.36 8.88
CA VAL A 94 -5.02 -10.37 8.75
C VAL A 94 -4.38 -9.62 9.91
N GLY A 95 -4.91 -8.47 10.32
CA GLY A 95 -4.43 -7.73 11.47
C GLY A 95 -4.51 -8.50 12.79
N ALA A 96 -5.50 -9.41 12.93
CA ALA A 96 -5.62 -10.27 14.10
C ALA A 96 -4.63 -11.45 14.09
N ILE A 97 -4.32 -12.01 12.91
CA ILE A 97 -3.49 -13.23 12.78
C ILE A 97 -2.01 -12.91 12.61
N PHE A 98 -1.68 -11.80 11.95
CA PHE A 98 -0.31 -11.37 11.66
C PHE A 98 0.01 -10.01 12.32
N PRO A 99 0.07 -9.90 13.66
CA PRO A 99 0.22 -8.62 14.36
C PRO A 99 1.58 -7.93 14.11
N SER A 100 2.56 -8.66 13.61
CA SER A 100 3.87 -8.11 13.24
C SER A 100 3.87 -7.39 11.89
N CYS A 101 2.87 -7.64 11.05
CA CYS A 101 2.73 -6.97 9.76
C CYS A 101 1.83 -5.74 9.88
N LYS A 102 2.25 -4.64 9.29
CA LYS A 102 1.35 -3.51 9.05
C LYS A 102 0.31 -3.91 8.01
N VAL A 103 -0.95 -3.62 8.29
CA VAL A 103 -2.04 -3.88 7.35
C VAL A 103 -2.52 -2.57 6.76
N VAL A 104 -2.69 -2.53 5.45
CA VAL A 104 -3.13 -1.36 4.70
C VAL A 104 -4.42 -1.67 3.97
N LEU A 105 -5.45 -0.85 4.16
CA LEU A 105 -6.68 -0.92 3.40
C LEU A 105 -6.57 -0.07 2.14
N LYS A 106 -6.69 -0.69 0.96
CA LYS A 106 -6.76 0.02 -0.31
C LYS A 106 -8.16 0.58 -0.57
N ILE A 107 -8.25 1.87 -0.86
CA ILE A 107 -9.47 2.59 -1.22
C ILE A 107 -9.34 3.09 -2.66
N GLY A 108 -9.94 2.37 -3.61
CA GLY A 108 -9.90 2.69 -5.04
C GLY A 108 -11.25 3.21 -5.60
N SER A 109 -12.19 3.65 -4.76
CA SER A 109 -13.47 4.20 -5.24
C SER A 109 -14.09 5.19 -4.28
N GLN A 110 -14.83 6.16 -4.82
CA GLN A 110 -15.55 7.17 -4.05
C GLN A 110 -16.56 6.55 -3.06
N ARG A 111 -17.20 5.43 -3.45
CA ARG A 111 -18.13 4.71 -2.55
C ARG A 111 -17.41 4.18 -1.32
N ASN A 112 -16.21 3.60 -1.50
CA ASN A 112 -15.43 3.08 -0.39
C ASN A 112 -14.90 4.19 0.51
N LEU A 113 -14.52 5.32 -0.07
CA LEU A 113 -14.08 6.50 0.66
C LEU A 113 -15.22 7.07 1.52
N LYS A 114 -16.42 7.26 0.97
CA LYS A 114 -17.61 7.74 1.72
C LYS A 114 -17.99 6.81 2.88
N ASN A 115 -17.82 5.50 2.72
CA ASN A 115 -18.16 4.52 3.76
C ASN A 115 -17.02 4.29 4.76
N PHE A 116 -15.88 4.93 4.58
CA PHE A 116 -14.69 4.71 5.41
C PHE A 116 -14.92 5.13 6.86
N GLU A 117 -15.50 6.29 7.10
CA GLU A 117 -15.81 6.82 8.42
C GLU A 117 -16.64 5.84 9.27
N GLN A 118 -17.74 5.36 8.69
CA GLN A 118 -18.62 4.41 9.40
C GLN A 118 -17.88 3.13 9.78
N TRP A 119 -16.99 2.67 8.90
CA TRP A 119 -16.23 1.46 9.16
C TRP A 119 -15.16 1.66 10.24
N VAL A 120 -14.42 2.76 10.23
CA VAL A 120 -13.40 3.06 11.25
C VAL A 120 -14.02 3.16 12.62
N ARG A 121 -15.16 3.83 12.76
CA ARG A 121 -15.90 3.92 14.01
C ARG A 121 -16.36 2.55 14.54
N ALA A 122 -16.63 1.60 13.64
CA ALA A 122 -17.03 0.23 14.03
C ALA A 122 -15.82 -0.67 14.40
N THR A 123 -14.58 -0.22 14.18
CA THR A 123 -13.37 -1.01 14.42
C THR A 123 -12.30 -0.24 15.20
N PRO A 124 -12.60 0.30 16.40
CA PRO A 124 -11.74 1.28 17.07
C PRO A 124 -10.37 0.73 17.51
N ASN A 125 -10.22 -0.58 17.67
CA ASN A 125 -9.00 -1.21 18.16
C ASN A 125 -8.09 -1.74 17.05
N LEU A 126 -8.46 -1.56 15.78
CA LEU A 126 -7.68 -2.05 14.66
C LEU A 126 -6.62 -1.02 14.25
N ARG A 127 -5.35 -1.43 14.28
CA ARG A 127 -4.23 -0.61 13.76
C ARG A 127 -4.03 -0.92 12.29
N PHE A 128 -4.21 0.06 11.43
CA PHE A 128 -4.01 -0.05 9.99
C PHE A 128 -3.72 1.32 9.38
N SER A 129 -3.29 1.33 8.13
CA SER A 129 -3.15 2.53 7.30
C SER A 129 -4.12 2.46 6.12
N VAL A 130 -4.35 3.56 5.44
CA VAL A 130 -5.16 3.58 4.21
C VAL A 130 -4.33 4.00 3.01
N LEU A 131 -4.41 3.23 1.94
CA LEU A 131 -3.84 3.54 0.63
C LEU A 131 -4.97 3.99 -0.29
N VAL A 132 -5.05 5.30 -0.54
CA VAL A 132 -6.14 5.93 -1.30
C VAL A 132 -5.66 6.27 -2.69
N ASP A 133 -6.44 5.92 -3.71
CA ASP A 133 -6.20 6.38 -5.09
C ASP A 133 -6.10 7.90 -5.11
N SER A 134 -5.01 8.45 -5.65
CA SER A 134 -4.72 9.89 -5.62
C SER A 134 -5.81 10.73 -6.29
N ASN A 135 -6.50 10.17 -7.29
CA ASN A 135 -7.64 10.82 -7.94
C ASN A 135 -8.85 11.02 -7.01
N LEU A 136 -8.89 10.36 -5.87
CA LEU A 136 -9.91 10.57 -4.84
C LEU A 136 -9.52 11.64 -3.82
N LEU A 137 -8.23 11.99 -3.75
CA LEU A 137 -7.68 13.00 -2.84
C LEU A 137 -7.61 14.37 -3.52
N THR A 138 -8.77 14.90 -3.93
CA THR A 138 -8.89 16.12 -4.74
C THR A 138 -8.85 17.42 -3.93
N SER A 139 -8.82 17.35 -2.61
CA SER A 139 -8.73 18.51 -1.74
C SER A 139 -8.16 18.17 -0.36
N ARG A 140 -7.55 19.16 0.28
CA ARG A 140 -7.05 19.04 1.65
C ARG A 140 -8.13 18.58 2.64
N SER A 141 -9.37 19.04 2.49
CA SER A 141 -10.47 18.68 3.40
C SER A 141 -10.77 17.17 3.41
N ILE A 142 -10.55 16.47 2.29
CA ILE A 142 -10.69 15.00 2.23
C ILE A 142 -9.58 14.33 3.04
N VAL A 143 -8.34 14.79 2.89
CA VAL A 143 -7.20 14.25 3.65
C VAL A 143 -7.39 14.53 5.14
N ASP A 144 -7.74 15.75 5.52
CA ASP A 144 -7.99 16.14 6.92
C ASP A 144 -9.10 15.27 7.54
N SER A 145 -10.16 14.96 6.79
CA SER A 145 -11.23 14.08 7.28
C SER A 145 -10.74 12.66 7.57
N LEU A 146 -9.83 12.12 6.78
CA LEU A 146 -9.22 10.81 7.01
C LEU A 146 -8.28 10.84 8.22
N LEU A 147 -7.45 11.88 8.34
CA LEU A 147 -6.50 12.07 9.44
C LEU A 147 -7.19 12.25 10.80
N THR A 148 -8.43 12.76 10.82
CA THR A 148 -9.25 12.90 12.05
C THR A 148 -9.40 11.56 12.80
N TYR A 149 -9.32 10.43 12.10
CA TYR A 149 -9.39 9.10 12.70
C TYR A 149 -8.04 8.56 13.17
N SER A 150 -6.98 9.36 13.14
CA SER A 150 -5.61 8.94 13.49
C SER A 150 -5.10 7.76 12.67
N VAL A 151 -5.57 7.63 11.45
CA VAL A 151 -5.16 6.59 10.50
C VAL A 151 -4.17 7.21 9.52
N PRO A 152 -2.95 6.66 9.36
CA PRO A 152 -2.00 7.14 8.35
C PRO A 152 -2.58 7.03 6.95
N VAL A 153 -2.48 8.11 6.18
CA VAL A 153 -2.97 8.20 4.79
C VAL A 153 -1.80 8.10 3.83
N LEU A 154 -1.88 7.14 2.92
CA LEU A 154 -0.95 6.90 1.83
C LEU A 154 -1.68 7.21 0.52
N ALA A 155 -1.03 7.90 -0.42
CA ALA A 155 -1.60 8.20 -1.73
C ALA A 155 -1.05 7.25 -2.78
N ASP A 156 -1.96 6.59 -3.52
CA ASP A 156 -1.65 5.62 -4.57
C ASP A 156 -1.76 6.24 -5.97
N GLN A 157 -0.96 5.72 -6.90
CA GLN A 157 -0.97 6.11 -8.32
C GLN A 157 -0.75 7.63 -8.53
N VAL A 158 0.20 8.20 -7.79
CA VAL A 158 0.56 9.60 -7.98
C VAL A 158 1.47 9.73 -9.20
N GLU A 159 1.00 10.42 -10.24
CA GLU A 159 1.66 10.51 -11.54
C GLU A 159 2.33 11.88 -11.77
N GLU A 160 1.89 12.92 -11.04
CA GLU A 160 2.34 14.30 -11.22
C GLU A 160 3.07 14.82 -9.99
N VAL A 161 4.16 15.58 -10.21
CA VAL A 161 5.01 16.14 -9.17
C VAL A 161 4.24 17.16 -8.32
N GLU A 162 3.49 18.05 -8.99
CA GLU A 162 2.71 19.10 -8.34
C GLU A 162 1.69 18.48 -7.38
N HIS A 163 0.97 17.46 -7.83
CA HIS A 163 0.00 16.75 -6.98
C HIS A 163 0.69 16.02 -5.82
N ALA A 164 1.86 15.41 -6.03
CA ALA A 164 2.63 14.79 -4.96
C ALA A 164 3.04 15.80 -3.87
N LEU A 165 3.49 16.99 -4.26
CA LEU A 165 3.84 18.07 -3.33
C LEU A 165 2.62 18.59 -2.56
N GLU A 166 1.47 18.75 -3.22
CA GLU A 166 0.22 19.11 -2.56
C GLU A 166 -0.19 18.07 -1.51
N LEU A 167 -0.24 16.79 -1.88
CA LEU A 167 -0.58 15.69 -0.98
C LEU A 167 0.35 15.65 0.25
N LYS A 168 1.65 15.81 0.04
CA LYS A 168 2.63 15.93 1.12
C LYS A 168 2.31 17.10 2.04
N SER A 169 1.98 18.30 1.48
CA SER A 169 1.60 19.48 2.23
C SER A 169 0.31 19.31 3.03
N TRP A 170 -0.59 18.45 2.60
CA TRP A 170 -1.85 18.11 3.28
C TRP A 170 -1.69 17.07 4.41
N GLY A 171 -0.48 16.51 4.58
CA GLY A 171 -0.19 15.57 5.67
C GLY A 171 -0.30 14.09 5.28
N VAL A 172 -0.33 13.79 3.98
CA VAL A 172 -0.16 12.41 3.49
C VAL A 172 1.23 11.91 3.89
N SER A 173 1.30 10.74 4.50
CA SER A 173 2.54 10.19 5.08
C SER A 173 3.40 9.42 4.09
N GLU A 174 2.82 8.98 2.96
CA GLU A 174 3.50 8.18 1.95
C GLU A 174 2.93 8.46 0.56
N ILE A 175 3.81 8.62 -0.41
CA ILE A 175 3.48 8.72 -1.84
C ILE A 175 3.89 7.43 -2.53
N VAL A 176 2.94 6.79 -3.22
CA VAL A 176 3.14 5.60 -4.04
C VAL A 176 3.02 5.97 -5.51
N SER A 177 4.11 5.87 -6.26
CA SER A 177 4.17 6.23 -7.67
C SER A 177 4.83 5.15 -8.53
N PRO A 178 4.35 4.93 -9.76
CA PRO A 178 5.05 4.13 -10.76
C PRO A 178 6.17 4.93 -11.48
N HIS A 179 6.34 6.21 -11.15
CA HIS A 179 7.29 7.11 -11.79
C HIS A 179 8.38 7.58 -10.83
N ILE A 180 9.63 7.19 -11.10
CA ILE A 180 10.80 7.61 -10.31
C ILE A 180 10.97 9.13 -10.34
N SER A 181 10.66 9.78 -11.47
CA SER A 181 10.74 11.24 -11.59
C SER A 181 9.88 11.99 -10.57
N VAL A 182 8.70 11.44 -10.24
CA VAL A 182 7.83 12.00 -9.18
C VAL A 182 8.48 11.84 -7.82
N LEU A 183 9.00 10.64 -7.51
CA LEU A 183 9.63 10.33 -6.21
C LEU A 183 10.92 11.13 -5.96
N ASN A 184 11.67 11.43 -7.02
CA ASN A 184 12.89 12.25 -6.90
C ASN A 184 12.61 13.73 -6.65
N ALA A 185 11.42 14.22 -7.02
CA ALA A 185 11.07 15.63 -6.91
C ALA A 185 10.49 16.02 -5.53
N ILE A 186 10.19 15.04 -4.68
CA ILE A 186 9.52 15.22 -3.38
C ILE A 186 10.40 14.75 -2.23
#